data_030166da541d50bcaed050d3275e5fcb
#
_entry.id   030166da541d50bcaed050d3275e5fcb
#
_cell.length_a   1.000
_cell.length_b   1.000
_cell.length_c   1.000
_cell.angle_alpha   90.00
_cell.angle_beta   90.00
_cell.angle_gamma   90.00
#
_symmetry.space_group_name_H-M   'P 1'
#
loop_
_entity.id
_entity.type
_entity.pdbx_description
1 polymer ?
#
loop_
_entity_poly.entity_id
_entity_poly.type
_entity_poly.pdbx_seq_one_letter_code
_entity_poly.pdbx_strand_id
1 'polypeptide(L)'
;YGDEIGMGDNIYLGDRNGVRTPMQWTPDRNGGFSRADPARLYAPTIMDPVYGYESVNVEAQSRSLSSLLSATKRLIAVRKSTLAFGRGTMTFIRPENRSVLCYVRQYQDEVILCVANLSRSAQATELDLSAWNGRIPLEMLGRTRFPVIGELPYMITLAPYGFYWFELQERDKTAPVV
;
A
#
# COMPACT_ATOMS: atom_id res chain seq x y z
N TYR A 1 14.47 -1.23 -7.68
CA TYR A 1 15.30 -0.58 -6.67
C TYR A 1 14.84 0.84 -6.46
N GLY A 2 14.56 1.23 -5.21
CA GLY A 2 14.03 2.55 -4.90
C GLY A 2 12.53 2.74 -5.17
N ASP A 3 11.77 1.66 -5.23
CA ASP A 3 10.32 1.69 -5.45
C ASP A 3 9.59 2.49 -4.37
N GLU A 4 10.11 2.44 -3.13
CA GLU A 4 9.55 3.13 -1.98
C GLU A 4 9.65 4.66 -2.04
N ILE A 5 10.48 5.19 -2.95
CA ILE A 5 10.57 6.64 -3.24
C ILE A 5 10.12 6.98 -4.66
N GLY A 6 9.75 5.96 -5.47
CA GLY A 6 9.34 6.15 -6.85
C GLY A 6 10.48 6.52 -7.79
N MET A 7 11.67 5.90 -7.63
CA MET A 7 12.76 6.05 -8.58
C MET A 7 12.29 5.61 -9.99
N GLY A 8 12.74 6.34 -11.00
CA GLY A 8 12.47 6.03 -12.39
C GLY A 8 13.38 4.94 -12.96
N ASP A 9 13.26 4.73 -14.24
CA ASP A 9 14.08 3.81 -15.04
C ASP A 9 14.99 4.59 -15.99
N ASN A 10 16.25 4.18 -16.10
CA ASN A 10 17.14 4.65 -17.15
C ASN A 10 17.06 3.68 -18.36
N ILE A 11 16.13 3.96 -19.26
CA ILE A 11 15.81 3.11 -20.43
C ILE A 11 16.99 2.95 -21.40
N TYR A 12 18.05 3.74 -21.27
CA TYR A 12 19.26 3.66 -22.11
C TYR A 12 20.27 2.62 -21.63
N LEU A 13 20.07 2.07 -20.42
CA LEU A 13 20.89 0.98 -19.89
C LEU A 13 20.31 -0.36 -20.32
N GLY A 14 21.19 -1.25 -20.76
CA GLY A 14 20.77 -2.59 -21.22
C GLY A 14 20.27 -3.47 -20.09
N ASP A 15 19.44 -4.48 -20.44
CA ASP A 15 18.85 -5.47 -19.54
C ASP A 15 18.09 -4.76 -18.41
N ARG A 16 18.20 -5.26 -17.21
CA ARG A 16 17.55 -4.70 -15.99
C ARG A 16 18.41 -3.65 -15.27
N ASN A 17 19.47 -3.18 -15.88
CA ASN A 17 20.38 -2.19 -15.24
C ASN A 17 19.71 -0.83 -15.09
N GLY A 18 18.74 -0.49 -15.93
CA GLY A 18 17.99 0.77 -15.84
C GLY A 18 17.28 0.97 -14.51
N VAL A 19 16.78 -0.11 -13.88
CA VAL A 19 16.13 -0.08 -12.57
C VAL A 19 17.09 -0.38 -11.40
N ARG A 20 18.42 -0.36 -11.65
CA ARG A 20 19.49 -0.64 -10.68
C ARG A 20 20.49 0.50 -10.56
N THR A 21 20.08 1.70 -10.90
CA THR A 21 20.88 2.92 -10.77
C THR A 21 21.16 3.24 -9.30
N PRO A 22 22.17 4.10 -9.01
CA PRO A 22 22.46 4.50 -7.63
C PRO A 22 21.24 5.04 -6.90
N MET A 23 21.06 4.63 -5.63
CA MET A 23 19.97 5.12 -4.77
C MET A 23 20.05 6.64 -4.59
N GLN A 24 18.91 7.30 -4.70
CA GLN A 24 18.77 8.75 -4.60
C GLN A 24 18.50 9.16 -3.14
N TRP A 25 19.58 9.39 -2.37
CA TRP A 25 19.48 9.74 -0.95
C TRP A 25 19.21 11.22 -0.72
N THR A 26 19.91 12.09 -1.44
CA THR A 26 19.85 13.55 -1.29
C THR A 26 19.83 14.22 -2.66
N PRO A 27 19.50 15.54 -2.75
CA PRO A 27 19.60 16.29 -4.00
C PRO A 27 21.06 16.61 -4.40
N ASP A 28 22.06 16.19 -3.62
CA ASP A 28 23.45 16.48 -3.87
C ASP A 28 24.07 15.61 -4.97
N ARG A 29 25.32 15.89 -5.32
CA ARG A 29 26.13 15.17 -6.31
C ARG A 29 25.98 13.64 -6.17
N ASN A 30 25.70 12.97 -7.28
CA ASN A 30 25.46 11.53 -7.37
C ASN A 30 24.28 11.06 -6.50
N GLY A 31 23.31 11.94 -6.22
CA GLY A 31 22.19 11.62 -5.35
C GLY A 31 22.58 11.34 -3.90
N GLY A 32 23.74 11.83 -3.43
CA GLY A 32 24.30 11.49 -2.12
C GLY A 32 24.79 10.04 -2.00
N PHE A 33 24.76 9.26 -3.08
CA PHE A 33 25.16 7.84 -3.09
C PHE A 33 26.69 7.69 -2.96
N SER A 34 27.46 8.55 -3.63
CA SER A 34 28.91 8.50 -3.67
C SER A 34 29.54 9.88 -3.83
N ARG A 35 30.72 10.08 -3.24
CA ARG A 35 31.55 11.27 -3.43
C ARG A 35 32.50 11.17 -4.62
N ALA A 36 32.51 10.03 -5.32
CA ALA A 36 33.35 9.81 -6.48
C ALA A 36 33.00 10.76 -7.63
N ASP A 37 33.91 10.85 -8.62
CA ASP A 37 33.57 11.49 -9.89
C ASP A 37 32.40 10.74 -10.55
N PRO A 38 31.36 11.43 -11.08
CA PRO A 38 30.22 10.77 -11.73
C PRO A 38 30.65 9.80 -12.84
N ALA A 39 31.71 10.08 -13.56
CA ALA A 39 32.25 9.20 -14.60
C ALA A 39 32.85 7.89 -14.07
N ARG A 40 33.08 7.79 -12.76
CA ARG A 40 33.60 6.58 -12.09
C ARG A 40 32.52 5.72 -11.46
N LEU A 41 31.25 6.14 -11.53
CA LEU A 41 30.14 5.31 -11.07
C LEU A 41 29.98 4.10 -12.00
N TYR A 42 29.71 2.92 -11.42
CA TYR A 42 29.43 1.71 -12.20
C TYR A 42 28.20 1.88 -13.11
N ALA A 43 27.15 2.49 -12.60
CA ALA A 43 25.99 2.91 -13.35
C ALA A 43 25.75 4.40 -13.14
N PRO A 44 25.30 5.14 -14.16
CA PRO A 44 25.00 6.57 -14.02
C PRO A 44 23.77 6.76 -13.13
N THR A 45 23.68 7.93 -12.50
CA THR A 45 22.46 8.38 -11.84
C THR A 45 21.38 8.70 -12.87
N ILE A 46 20.10 8.69 -12.43
CA ILE A 46 19.00 9.17 -13.27
C ILE A 46 19.07 10.69 -13.33
N MET A 47 19.16 11.23 -14.55
CA MET A 47 19.30 12.68 -14.82
C MET A 47 18.01 13.29 -15.41
N ASP A 48 16.92 12.53 -15.39
CA ASP A 48 15.60 12.98 -15.86
C ASP A 48 15.06 14.10 -14.95
N PRO A 49 14.46 15.19 -15.49
CA PRO A 49 13.91 16.27 -14.66
C PRO A 49 12.80 15.86 -13.71
N VAL A 50 12.06 14.80 -14.03
CA VAL A 50 10.94 14.28 -13.21
C VAL A 50 11.44 13.28 -12.18
N TYR A 51 12.30 12.34 -12.60
CA TYR A 51 12.74 11.20 -11.79
C TYR A 51 14.17 11.32 -11.27
N GLY A 52 14.91 12.36 -11.67
CA GLY A 52 16.27 12.59 -11.21
C GLY A 52 16.36 12.86 -9.70
N TYR A 53 17.54 12.67 -9.14
CA TYR A 53 17.76 12.77 -7.69
C TYR A 53 17.48 14.17 -7.09
N GLU A 54 17.48 15.21 -7.90
CA GLU A 54 17.09 16.56 -7.46
C GLU A 54 15.58 16.63 -7.13
N SER A 55 14.75 15.88 -7.86
CA SER A 55 13.30 15.83 -7.70
C SER A 55 12.83 14.69 -6.79
N VAL A 56 13.43 13.50 -6.94
CA VAL A 56 13.05 12.28 -6.23
C VAL A 56 14.22 11.83 -5.35
N ASN A 57 14.11 12.00 -4.04
CA ASN A 57 15.15 11.55 -3.11
C ASN A 57 14.57 11.26 -1.71
N VAL A 58 15.30 10.46 -0.94
CA VAL A 58 14.92 10.04 0.41
C VAL A 58 14.81 11.23 1.36
N GLU A 59 15.73 12.20 1.27
CA GLU A 59 15.76 13.35 2.17
C GLU A 59 14.50 14.19 2.04
N ALA A 60 14.12 14.58 0.83
CA ALA A 60 12.91 15.36 0.57
C ALA A 60 11.65 14.60 1.00
N GLN A 61 11.56 13.30 0.66
CA GLN A 61 10.40 12.48 1.01
C GLN A 61 10.29 12.19 2.52
N SER A 62 11.41 12.11 3.23
CA SER A 62 11.41 11.92 4.69
C SER A 62 10.84 13.14 5.44
N ARG A 63 10.87 14.33 4.83
CA ARG A 63 10.30 15.57 5.39
C ARG A 63 8.80 15.72 5.10
N SER A 64 8.22 14.90 4.22
CA SER A 64 6.82 14.99 3.82
C SER A 64 6.02 13.79 4.31
N LEU A 65 4.97 14.05 5.11
CA LEU A 65 4.05 13.02 5.60
C LEU A 65 3.18 12.39 4.49
N SER A 66 2.98 13.10 3.39
CA SER A 66 2.19 12.65 2.23
C SER A 66 3.05 11.99 1.13
N SER A 67 4.35 11.85 1.32
CA SER A 67 5.25 11.21 0.36
C SER A 67 4.99 9.71 0.20
N LEU A 68 5.44 9.16 -0.93
CA LEU A 68 5.39 7.72 -1.19
C LEU A 68 6.18 6.93 -0.13
N LEU A 69 7.36 7.42 0.26
CA LEU A 69 8.17 6.81 1.32
C LEU A 69 7.40 6.75 2.64
N SER A 70 6.75 7.84 3.04
CA SER A 70 5.95 7.89 4.27
C SER A 70 4.73 6.97 4.19
N ALA A 71 4.06 6.90 3.04
CA ALA A 71 2.96 5.97 2.80
C ALA A 71 3.42 4.51 2.89
N THR A 72 4.54 4.16 2.24
CA THR A 72 5.14 2.81 2.28
C THR A 72 5.51 2.42 3.70
N LYS A 73 6.14 3.32 4.47
CA LYS A 73 6.47 3.07 5.88
C LYS A 73 5.22 2.77 6.72
N ARG A 74 4.13 3.52 6.52
CA ARG A 74 2.85 3.27 7.22
C ARG A 74 2.26 1.91 6.87
N LEU A 75 2.23 1.54 5.58
CA LEU A 75 1.76 0.22 5.13
C LEU A 75 2.57 -0.92 5.77
N ILE A 76 3.89 -0.80 5.79
CA ILE A 76 4.77 -1.79 6.43
C ILE A 76 4.50 -1.86 7.94
N ALA A 77 4.33 -0.72 8.62
CA ALA A 77 4.02 -0.69 10.05
C ALA A 77 2.70 -1.40 10.37
N VAL A 78 1.64 -1.11 9.61
CA VAL A 78 0.34 -1.78 9.75
C VAL A 78 0.47 -3.28 9.47
N ARG A 79 1.17 -3.66 8.38
CA ARG A 79 1.39 -5.07 8.05
C ARG A 79 2.13 -5.81 9.17
N LYS A 80 3.08 -5.16 9.85
CA LYS A 80 3.87 -5.75 10.95
C LYS A 80 3.12 -5.81 12.28
N SER A 81 2.06 -5.03 12.45
CA SER A 81 1.28 -4.99 13.70
C SER A 81 0.32 -6.17 13.87
N THR A 82 0.13 -7.00 12.83
CA THR A 82 -0.75 -8.18 12.87
C THR A 82 -0.01 -9.42 12.38
N LEU A 83 -0.35 -10.57 12.94
CA LEU A 83 0.19 -11.88 12.52
C LEU A 83 -0.56 -12.43 11.30
N ALA A 84 -1.80 -12.02 11.08
CA ALA A 84 -2.64 -12.50 9.98
C ALA A 84 -2.01 -12.27 8.60
N PHE A 85 -1.34 -11.13 8.37
CA PHE A 85 -0.65 -10.87 7.10
C PHE A 85 0.51 -11.83 6.81
N GLY A 86 1.24 -12.24 7.84
CA GLY A 86 2.42 -13.09 7.68
C GLY A 86 2.14 -14.58 7.83
N ARG A 87 1.25 -14.96 8.74
CA ARG A 87 1.01 -16.35 9.16
C ARG A 87 -0.38 -16.87 8.85
N GLY A 88 -1.32 -15.97 8.50
CA GLY A 88 -2.71 -16.33 8.27
C GLY A 88 -2.94 -17.08 6.97
N THR A 89 -4.03 -17.81 6.93
CA THR A 89 -4.61 -18.34 5.70
C THR A 89 -5.03 -17.19 4.79
N MET A 90 -5.20 -17.45 3.49
CA MET A 90 -5.73 -16.50 2.53
C MET A 90 -6.91 -17.11 1.81
N THR A 91 -8.08 -16.47 1.94
CA THR A 91 -9.30 -16.89 1.28
C THR A 91 -9.81 -15.77 0.39
N PHE A 92 -9.98 -16.04 -0.91
CA PHE A 92 -10.53 -15.07 -1.84
C PHE A 92 -12.05 -14.96 -1.69
N ILE A 93 -12.52 -13.71 -1.63
CA ILE A 93 -13.93 -13.36 -1.85
C ILE A 93 -14.03 -12.92 -3.31
N ARG A 94 -15.01 -13.43 -4.05
CA ARG A 94 -15.17 -13.15 -5.48
C ARG A 94 -16.38 -12.24 -5.69
N PRO A 95 -16.19 -10.91 -5.66
CA PRO A 95 -17.26 -10.00 -6.03
C PRO A 95 -17.58 -10.13 -7.53
N GLU A 96 -18.78 -9.74 -7.94
CA GLU A 96 -19.16 -9.69 -9.36
C GLU A 96 -18.31 -8.69 -10.14
N ASN A 97 -17.91 -7.60 -9.49
CA ASN A 97 -17.04 -6.59 -10.08
C ASN A 97 -15.59 -7.11 -10.22
N ARG A 98 -15.22 -7.50 -11.44
CA ARG A 98 -13.90 -8.06 -11.76
C ARG A 98 -12.73 -7.07 -11.63
N SER A 99 -13.00 -5.79 -11.49
CA SER A 99 -11.97 -4.77 -11.23
C SER A 99 -11.56 -4.71 -9.76
N VAL A 100 -12.28 -5.41 -8.87
CA VAL A 100 -12.03 -5.40 -7.43
C VAL A 100 -11.43 -6.72 -6.99
N LEU A 101 -10.24 -6.66 -6.42
CA LEU A 101 -9.59 -7.77 -5.73
C LEU A 101 -10.04 -7.75 -4.27
N CYS A 102 -10.58 -8.88 -3.79
CA CYS A 102 -11.00 -9.02 -2.41
C CYS A 102 -10.54 -10.35 -1.82
N TYR A 103 -9.94 -10.31 -0.64
CA TYR A 103 -9.52 -11.50 0.09
C TYR A 103 -9.47 -11.25 1.59
N VAL A 104 -9.56 -12.32 2.36
CA VAL A 104 -9.42 -12.31 3.82
C VAL A 104 -8.13 -13.03 4.22
N ARG A 105 -7.41 -12.42 5.16
CA ARG A 105 -6.31 -13.05 5.90
C ARG A 105 -6.81 -13.39 7.29
N GLN A 106 -6.64 -14.64 7.72
CA GLN A 106 -7.08 -15.05 9.05
C GLN A 106 -5.99 -15.83 9.79
N TYR A 107 -5.71 -15.42 11.01
CA TYR A 107 -4.81 -16.11 11.93
C TYR A 107 -5.38 -16.03 13.34
N GLN A 108 -5.76 -17.18 13.91
CA GLN A 108 -6.47 -17.23 15.19
C GLN A 108 -7.72 -16.31 15.15
N ASP A 109 -7.80 -15.35 16.09
CA ASP A 109 -8.93 -14.41 16.17
C ASP A 109 -8.75 -13.16 15.27
N GLU A 110 -7.54 -12.97 14.73
CA GLU A 110 -7.29 -11.87 13.78
C GLU A 110 -7.89 -12.17 12.40
N VAL A 111 -8.79 -11.33 11.96
CA VAL A 111 -9.40 -11.42 10.62
C VAL A 111 -9.22 -10.08 9.90
N ILE A 112 -8.49 -10.09 8.81
CA ILE A 112 -8.20 -8.89 7.99
C ILE A 112 -8.84 -9.06 6.62
N LEU A 113 -9.79 -8.18 6.31
CA LEU A 113 -10.39 -8.06 4.97
C LEU A 113 -9.57 -7.06 4.16
N CYS A 114 -9.08 -7.50 3.01
CA CYS A 114 -8.35 -6.67 2.04
C CYS A 114 -9.21 -6.48 0.79
N VAL A 115 -9.48 -5.23 0.42
CA VAL A 115 -10.26 -4.88 -0.77
C VAL A 115 -9.47 -3.86 -1.56
N ALA A 116 -9.26 -4.09 -2.85
CA ALA A 116 -8.50 -3.20 -3.73
C ALA A 116 -9.17 -3.03 -5.09
N ASN A 117 -9.29 -1.79 -5.54
CA ASN A 117 -9.70 -1.45 -6.90
C ASN A 117 -8.47 -1.45 -7.82
N LEU A 118 -8.43 -2.35 -8.78
CA LEU A 118 -7.33 -2.51 -9.74
C LEU A 118 -7.53 -1.68 -11.02
N SER A 119 -8.52 -0.76 -11.03
CA SER A 119 -8.84 0.05 -12.19
C SER A 119 -8.59 1.54 -11.96
N ARG A 120 -8.49 2.28 -13.07
CA ARG A 120 -8.30 3.74 -13.08
C ARG A 120 -9.58 4.57 -12.83
N SER A 121 -10.72 3.91 -12.63
CA SER A 121 -12.01 4.55 -12.33
C SER A 121 -12.51 4.10 -10.96
N ALA A 122 -13.33 4.93 -10.31
CA ALA A 122 -13.99 4.54 -9.07
C ALA A 122 -14.86 3.30 -9.30
N GLN A 123 -14.87 2.38 -8.35
CA GLN A 123 -15.62 1.12 -8.41
C GLN A 123 -16.47 0.94 -7.17
N ALA A 124 -17.71 0.56 -7.38
CA ALA A 124 -18.59 0.06 -6.33
C ALA A 124 -18.69 -1.47 -6.45
N THR A 125 -18.79 -2.14 -5.33
CA THR A 125 -18.95 -3.59 -5.29
C THR A 125 -19.72 -4.02 -4.05
N GLU A 126 -20.42 -5.13 -4.18
CA GLU A 126 -21.06 -5.85 -3.09
C GLU A 126 -20.19 -7.05 -2.71
N LEU A 127 -20.00 -7.25 -1.41
CA LEU A 127 -19.19 -8.33 -0.87
C LEU A 127 -20.08 -9.22 -0.01
N ASP A 128 -20.05 -10.52 -0.23
CA ASP A 128 -20.63 -11.48 0.70
C ASP A 128 -19.69 -11.62 1.91
N LEU A 129 -20.07 -10.97 2.99
CA LEU A 129 -19.36 -11.02 4.28
C LEU A 129 -20.21 -11.71 5.36
N SER A 130 -21.23 -12.49 4.98
CA SER A 130 -22.18 -13.16 5.91
C SER A 130 -21.47 -14.03 6.95
N ALA A 131 -20.33 -14.62 6.60
CA ALA A 131 -19.50 -15.40 7.54
C ALA A 131 -18.97 -14.58 8.73
N TRP A 132 -18.94 -13.26 8.63
CA TRP A 132 -18.50 -12.33 9.67
C TRP A 132 -19.63 -11.40 10.13
N ASN A 133 -20.87 -11.85 10.02
CA ASN A 133 -22.05 -11.10 10.49
C ASN A 133 -21.88 -10.66 11.94
N GLY A 134 -22.21 -9.39 12.22
CA GLY A 134 -22.09 -8.76 13.54
C GLY A 134 -20.70 -8.16 13.82
N ARG A 135 -19.66 -8.44 13.01
CA ARG A 135 -18.34 -7.78 13.16
C ARG A 135 -18.37 -6.38 12.59
N ILE A 136 -17.47 -5.54 13.11
CA ILE A 136 -17.29 -4.14 12.69
C ILE A 136 -15.97 -4.02 11.94
N PRO A 137 -15.99 -3.64 10.64
CA PRO A 137 -14.76 -3.36 9.91
C PRO A 137 -14.11 -2.06 10.42
N LEU A 138 -12.89 -2.17 10.96
CA LEU A 138 -12.05 -1.04 11.33
C LEU A 138 -10.98 -0.85 10.25
N GLU A 139 -11.05 0.25 9.50
CA GLU A 139 -10.02 0.59 8.51
C GLU A 139 -8.69 0.84 9.23
N MET A 140 -7.62 0.12 8.81
CA MET A 140 -6.42 -0.01 9.61
C MET A 140 -5.45 1.18 9.49
N LEU A 141 -5.48 1.93 8.39
CA LEU A 141 -4.60 3.08 8.17
C LEU A 141 -5.13 4.36 8.82
N GLY A 142 -6.41 4.65 8.62
CA GLY A 142 -7.10 5.83 9.17
C GLY A 142 -7.81 5.58 10.50
N ARG A 143 -7.86 4.33 10.96
CA ARG A 143 -8.54 3.89 12.20
C ARG A 143 -10.02 4.27 12.23
N THR A 144 -10.66 4.24 11.06
CA THR A 144 -12.07 4.59 10.88
C THR A 144 -12.94 3.35 10.95
N ARG A 145 -13.99 3.37 11.78
CA ARG A 145 -15.00 2.31 11.84
C ARG A 145 -15.98 2.46 10.69
N PHE A 146 -16.26 1.35 10.04
CA PHE A 146 -17.28 1.22 9.01
C PHE A 146 -18.54 0.57 9.58
N PRO A 147 -19.67 0.62 8.85
CA PRO A 147 -20.92 0.00 9.30
C PRO A 147 -20.74 -1.49 9.65
N VAL A 148 -21.52 -1.95 10.65
CA VAL A 148 -21.50 -3.37 11.04
C VAL A 148 -21.89 -4.26 9.85
N ILE A 149 -21.20 -5.38 9.72
CA ILE A 149 -21.57 -6.41 8.75
C ILE A 149 -22.88 -7.05 9.16
N GLY A 150 -23.87 -7.03 8.26
CA GLY A 150 -25.18 -7.65 8.42
C GLY A 150 -25.33 -8.90 7.57
N GLU A 151 -26.59 -9.34 7.39
CA GLU A 151 -26.94 -10.47 6.55
C GLU A 151 -26.95 -10.13 5.05
N LEU A 152 -27.14 -8.84 4.71
CA LEU A 152 -27.18 -8.36 3.32
C LEU A 152 -25.78 -8.19 2.77
N PRO A 153 -25.59 -8.26 1.43
CA PRO A 153 -24.31 -7.95 0.80
C PRO A 153 -23.76 -6.60 1.25
N TYR A 154 -22.46 -6.57 1.55
CA TYR A 154 -21.79 -5.40 2.07
C TYR A 154 -21.33 -4.50 0.93
N MET A 155 -22.00 -3.35 0.75
CA MET A 155 -21.67 -2.39 -0.30
C MET A 155 -20.45 -1.55 0.09
N ILE A 156 -19.47 -1.47 -0.80
CA ILE A 156 -18.30 -0.62 -0.65
C ILE A 156 -17.95 0.09 -1.95
N THR A 157 -17.49 1.34 -1.85
CA THR A 157 -16.99 2.11 -2.98
C THR A 157 -15.51 2.44 -2.78
N LEU A 158 -14.71 2.21 -3.81
CA LEU A 158 -13.28 2.47 -3.81
C LEU A 158 -12.92 3.52 -4.88
N ALA A 159 -12.07 4.47 -4.51
CA ALA A 159 -11.47 5.41 -5.45
C ALA A 159 -10.62 4.68 -6.51
N PRO A 160 -10.24 5.33 -7.62
CA PRO A 160 -9.30 4.77 -8.58
C PRO A 160 -8.02 4.27 -7.90
N TYR A 161 -7.64 3.02 -8.15
CA TYR A 161 -6.52 2.33 -7.47
C TYR A 161 -6.56 2.38 -5.95
N GLY A 162 -7.72 2.75 -5.36
CA GLY A 162 -7.93 2.79 -3.91
C GLY A 162 -8.02 1.39 -3.31
N PHE A 163 -7.67 1.29 -2.05
CA PHE A 163 -7.78 0.04 -1.31
C PHE A 163 -8.14 0.32 0.15
N TYR A 164 -8.65 -0.71 0.82
CA TYR A 164 -8.83 -0.76 2.26
C TYR A 164 -8.28 -2.04 2.84
N TRP A 165 -7.69 -1.95 4.02
CA TRP A 165 -7.42 -3.06 4.91
C TRP A 165 -8.29 -2.87 6.16
N PHE A 166 -9.20 -3.81 6.40
CA PHE A 166 -10.08 -3.79 7.55
C PHE A 166 -9.74 -4.90 8.52
N GLU A 167 -9.51 -4.55 9.77
CA GLU A 167 -9.61 -5.49 10.87
C GLU A 167 -11.09 -5.73 11.18
N LEU A 168 -11.57 -6.96 11.07
CA LEU A 168 -12.95 -7.31 11.37
C LEU A 168 -13.10 -7.57 12.87
N GLN A 169 -13.35 -6.52 13.64
CA GLN A 169 -13.44 -6.57 15.10
C GLN A 169 -14.75 -7.20 15.55
N GLU A 170 -14.70 -7.96 16.66
CA GLU A 170 -15.92 -8.38 17.33
C GLU A 170 -16.66 -7.17 17.92
N ARG A 171 -17.98 -7.23 17.85
CA ARG A 171 -18.80 -6.18 18.46
C ARG A 171 -18.65 -6.24 19.97
N ASP A 172 -18.20 -5.16 20.57
CA ASP A 172 -18.16 -5.04 22.02
C ASP A 172 -19.60 -5.10 22.57
N LYS A 173 -19.95 -6.19 23.24
CA LYS A 173 -21.32 -6.43 23.75
C LYS A 173 -21.70 -5.43 24.85
N THR A 174 -20.75 -4.62 25.31
CA THR A 174 -20.93 -3.63 26.39
C THR A 174 -21.13 -2.20 25.90
N ALA A 175 -20.97 -1.91 24.60
CA ALA A 175 -21.19 -0.56 24.06
C ALA A 175 -22.70 -0.30 23.81
N PRO A 176 -23.28 0.80 24.33
CA PRO A 176 -24.67 1.14 24.05
C PRO A 176 -24.87 1.36 22.54
N VAL A 177 -26.01 0.89 22.03
CA VAL A 177 -26.46 1.19 20.66
C VAL A 177 -26.80 2.68 20.61
N VAL A 178 -25.99 3.47 19.86
CA VAL A 178 -26.27 4.88 19.55
C VAL A 178 -27.07 4.94 18.26
#